data_b09274e63b006cf6eb58e96c81b99936
#
_entry.id   b09274e63b006cf6eb58e96c81b99936
#
_cell.length_a   1.000
_cell.length_b   1.000
_cell.length_c   1.000
_cell.angle_alpha   90.00
_cell.angle_beta   90.00
_cell.angle_gamma   90.00
#
_symmetry.space_group_name_H-M   'P 1'
#
loop_
_entity.id
_entity.type
_entity.pdbx_description
1 polymer ?
#
loop_
_entity_poly.entity_id
_entity_poly.type
_entity_poly.pdbx_seq_one_letter_code
_entity_poly.pdbx_strand_id
1 'polypeptide(L)'
;GRSTASSRQCRCVLWPKGAEDCSAEMLREEPDEDEEDGMSTVDRSTRDGGGGSVIVDERLRPLSRGELERYHRNALVPQVGVVGQQRIRAARVLLIGAGGLGAPAALYLAAAGVGAIGLIDDDDVDVSNLQRQVIHATAAVGRPKVDSAAEAIRALNPDVEVVAHRRRLTADNARGLLGGWDVVIDGTDNFPTRYLVNDAAVMLGLPLVHGAVLGFNGQVGVFDARRGPCYRCLHPAPPPAGSVPSCAEAGVLGVLPGIIGTMQAAEALKLVIGGGQPLLGRLAMLDAWGAHLREIPVAKNPACPVCGENPSITGLVTGADACVLPQAPDADAQPHARATREDSHRQAGHPESGSSTCPWTQVAGEAQTSGSAEGIISVAELQGLLDSTEPPALLDVREDVEVALEPLEGAQHIPLREVVERTG
;
A
#
# COMPACT_ATOMS: atom_id res chain seq x y z
N GLY A 1 53.82 -28.51 7.62
CA GLY A 1 52.42 -28.33 7.75
C GLY A 1 51.79 -27.94 6.42
N ARG A 2 50.99 -28.81 5.81
CA ARG A 2 50.31 -28.57 4.53
C ARG A 2 48.95 -27.94 4.83
N SER A 3 48.71 -26.76 4.28
CA SER A 3 47.42 -26.09 4.24
C SER A 3 46.54 -26.73 3.14
N THR A 4 45.38 -27.25 3.52
CA THR A 4 44.36 -27.74 2.60
C THR A 4 43.41 -26.59 2.24
N ALA A 5 43.47 -26.16 0.98
CA ALA A 5 42.51 -25.23 0.41
C ALA A 5 41.18 -25.94 0.11
N SER A 6 40.11 -25.47 0.72
CA SER A 6 38.74 -25.90 0.47
C SER A 6 38.22 -25.34 -0.86
N SER A 7 37.99 -26.25 -1.81
CA SER A 7 37.35 -25.93 -3.10
C SER A 7 35.88 -25.62 -2.90
N ARG A 8 35.47 -24.37 -3.11
CA ARG A 8 34.05 -23.98 -3.24
C ARG A 8 33.56 -24.30 -4.65
N GLN A 9 32.73 -25.30 -4.78
CA GLN A 9 32.00 -25.58 -6.02
C GLN A 9 30.92 -24.52 -6.23
N CYS A 10 31.10 -23.66 -7.25
CA CYS A 10 30.05 -22.85 -7.81
C CYS A 10 29.13 -23.73 -8.69
N ARG A 11 27.88 -23.88 -8.30
CA ARG A 11 26.83 -24.43 -9.18
C ARG A 11 26.35 -23.32 -10.11
N CYS A 12 26.76 -23.40 -11.39
CA CYS A 12 26.20 -22.56 -12.45
C CYS A 12 24.80 -23.05 -12.82
N VAL A 13 23.81 -22.17 -12.76
CA VAL A 13 22.53 -22.35 -13.42
C VAL A 13 22.72 -21.93 -14.89
N LEU A 14 22.37 -22.80 -15.81
CA LEU A 14 22.52 -22.62 -17.26
C LEU A 14 21.76 -21.39 -17.75
N TRP A 15 22.52 -20.38 -18.24
CA TRP A 15 22.04 -19.27 -19.06
C TRP A 15 22.34 -19.58 -20.53
N PRO A 16 21.50 -19.17 -21.50
CA PRO A 16 21.72 -19.52 -22.92
C PRO A 16 23.03 -18.97 -23.44
N LYS A 17 23.71 -19.74 -24.25
CA LYS A 17 24.99 -19.44 -24.89
C LYS A 17 24.91 -18.15 -25.72
N GLY A 18 25.79 -17.17 -25.43
CA GLY A 18 25.97 -15.98 -26.26
C GLY A 18 26.54 -14.73 -25.61
N ALA A 19 27.12 -14.82 -24.41
CA ALA A 19 27.79 -13.68 -23.77
C ALA A 19 29.10 -14.12 -23.10
N GLU A 20 30.02 -14.59 -23.89
CA GLU A 20 31.44 -14.67 -23.53
C GLU A 20 32.13 -13.43 -24.12
N ASP A 21 32.99 -12.79 -23.30
CA ASP A 21 33.81 -11.60 -23.54
C ASP A 21 33.19 -10.24 -23.21
N CYS A 22 33.25 -9.88 -21.93
CA CYS A 22 33.36 -8.47 -21.49
C CYS A 22 33.74 -8.40 -19.99
N SER A 23 34.87 -8.92 -19.56
CA SER A 23 35.26 -8.79 -18.15
C SER A 23 36.76 -8.64 -17.87
N ALA A 24 37.58 -8.19 -18.83
CA ALA A 24 39.02 -8.05 -18.59
C ALA A 24 39.66 -6.71 -19.00
N GLU A 25 38.92 -5.74 -19.56
CA GLU A 25 39.56 -4.56 -20.16
C GLU A 25 39.19 -3.20 -19.57
N MET A 26 38.44 -3.13 -18.50
CA MET A 26 37.96 -1.84 -17.94
C MET A 26 38.65 -1.40 -16.64
N LEU A 27 39.87 -1.85 -16.36
CA LEU A 27 40.62 -1.46 -15.15
C LEU A 27 42.05 -0.97 -15.41
N ARG A 28 42.38 -0.44 -16.57
CA ARG A 28 43.67 0.23 -16.79
C ARG A 28 43.53 1.34 -17.83
N GLU A 29 43.10 2.52 -17.42
CA GLU A 29 43.47 3.79 -18.02
C GLU A 29 43.56 4.83 -16.93
N GLU A 30 44.83 5.27 -16.66
CA GLU A 30 45.14 6.48 -15.89
C GLU A 30 44.80 7.69 -16.77
N PRO A 31 44.32 8.84 -16.18
CA PRO A 31 44.02 10.01 -17.02
C PRO A 31 45.29 10.78 -17.33
N ASP A 32 45.54 11.00 -18.62
CA ASP A 32 46.46 12.02 -19.10
C ASP A 32 45.87 13.39 -18.81
N GLU A 33 46.68 14.25 -18.16
CA GLU A 33 46.43 15.68 -17.97
C GLU A 33 46.68 16.41 -19.31
N ASP A 34 45.89 17.49 -19.55
CA ASP A 34 45.97 18.50 -20.60
C ASP A 34 44.96 18.31 -21.80
N GLU A 35 43.87 19.11 -21.64
CA GLU A 35 43.40 20.03 -22.70
C GLU A 35 42.21 20.87 -22.17
N GLU A 36 42.48 22.15 -21.90
CA GLU A 36 41.48 23.22 -21.82
C GLU A 36 41.03 23.54 -23.29
N ASP A 37 39.75 23.69 -23.48
CA ASP A 37 39.02 24.71 -24.21
C ASP A 37 37.80 24.13 -24.98
N GLY A 38 36.69 24.79 -24.84
CA GLY A 38 35.56 24.58 -25.75
C GLY A 38 34.16 24.57 -25.13
N MET A 39 33.77 25.71 -24.57
CA MET A 39 32.39 25.98 -24.20
C MET A 39 31.48 25.97 -25.44
N SER A 40 30.77 24.90 -25.65
CA SER A 40 29.71 24.80 -26.66
C SER A 40 28.36 24.70 -26.00
N THR A 41 27.55 25.72 -26.17
CA THR A 41 26.15 25.83 -25.79
C THR A 41 25.34 24.73 -26.48
N VAL A 42 24.85 23.78 -25.70
CA VAL A 42 23.87 22.76 -26.20
C VAL A 42 22.47 23.35 -26.12
N ASP A 43 21.87 23.46 -27.28
CA ASP A 43 20.50 23.89 -27.55
C ASP A 43 19.45 23.04 -26.76
N ARG A 44 18.59 23.75 -26.02
CA ARG A 44 17.49 23.18 -25.23
C ARG A 44 16.21 23.08 -26.06
N SER A 45 16.18 22.28 -27.10
CA SER A 45 14.94 22.05 -27.83
C SER A 45 14.83 20.65 -28.44
N THR A 46 14.50 19.67 -27.62
CA THR A 46 13.66 18.51 -28.01
C THR A 46 13.07 17.90 -26.74
N ARG A 47 11.84 18.31 -26.41
CA ARG A 47 11.02 17.63 -25.42
C ARG A 47 10.34 16.46 -26.10
N ASP A 48 10.95 15.31 -26.06
CA ASP A 48 10.24 14.05 -26.33
C ASP A 48 9.63 13.52 -25.03
N GLY A 49 8.37 13.10 -25.12
CA GLY A 49 7.52 12.71 -24.00
C GLY A 49 7.94 11.42 -23.30
N GLY A 50 8.91 11.53 -22.41
CA GLY A 50 9.32 10.49 -21.46
C GLY A 50 9.06 10.98 -20.05
N GLY A 51 8.38 10.18 -19.24
CA GLY A 51 8.00 10.52 -17.87
C GLY A 51 9.17 11.03 -17.05
N GLY A 52 9.15 12.32 -16.73
CA GLY A 52 10.22 12.98 -15.99
C GLY A 52 10.48 12.30 -14.64
N SER A 53 11.74 12.15 -14.30
CA SER A 53 12.21 11.70 -12.99
C SER A 53 11.54 12.52 -11.88
N VAL A 54 11.11 11.85 -10.81
CA VAL A 54 10.56 12.50 -9.61
C VAL A 54 11.61 13.38 -8.93
N ILE A 55 12.90 13.07 -9.14
CA ILE A 55 14.03 13.77 -8.51
C ILE A 55 14.64 14.79 -9.46
N VAL A 56 14.77 16.01 -8.97
CA VAL A 56 15.47 17.09 -9.66
C VAL A 56 16.97 16.79 -9.65
N ASP A 57 17.63 16.88 -10.81
CA ASP A 57 19.06 16.55 -10.98
C ASP A 57 19.99 17.38 -10.06
N GLU A 58 19.56 18.57 -9.62
CA GLU A 58 20.30 19.45 -8.69
C GLU A 58 20.67 18.79 -7.34
N ARG A 59 19.95 17.73 -6.92
CA ARG A 59 20.25 16.96 -5.68
C ARG A 59 21.24 15.84 -5.90
N LEU A 60 21.64 15.56 -7.12
CA LEU A 60 22.56 14.47 -7.44
C LEU A 60 23.99 14.88 -7.07
N ARG A 61 24.71 13.99 -6.42
CA ARG A 61 26.15 14.07 -6.17
C ARG A 61 26.78 12.70 -6.43
N PRO A 62 28.10 12.66 -6.74
CA PRO A 62 28.82 11.40 -6.83
C PRO A 62 28.65 10.54 -5.56
N LEU A 63 28.62 9.24 -5.74
CA LEU A 63 28.61 8.29 -4.62
C LEU A 63 30.03 8.21 -4.04
N SER A 64 30.14 8.21 -2.72
CA SER A 64 31.39 7.93 -2.04
C SER A 64 31.80 6.45 -2.24
N ARG A 65 33.06 6.14 -1.97
CA ARG A 65 33.55 4.75 -2.02
C ARG A 65 32.74 3.82 -1.11
N GLY A 66 32.40 4.26 0.11
CA GLY A 66 31.57 3.44 1.02
C GLY A 66 30.15 3.23 0.49
N GLU A 67 29.53 4.25 -0.15
CA GLU A 67 28.25 4.11 -0.80
C GLU A 67 28.33 3.14 -2.01
N LEU A 68 29.39 3.24 -2.83
CA LEU A 68 29.61 2.31 -3.93
C LEU A 68 29.80 0.87 -3.43
N GLU A 69 30.55 0.64 -2.37
CA GLU A 69 30.72 -0.68 -1.77
C GLU A 69 29.38 -1.22 -1.22
N ARG A 70 28.60 -0.41 -0.52
CA ARG A 70 27.30 -0.79 0.04
C ARG A 70 26.27 -1.11 -1.02
N TYR A 71 26.18 -0.27 -2.05
CA TYR A 71 25.11 -0.37 -3.08
C TYR A 71 25.59 -1.01 -4.38
N HIS A 72 26.77 -1.60 -4.40
CA HIS A 72 27.37 -2.20 -5.59
C HIS A 72 26.39 -3.11 -6.35
N ARG A 73 25.66 -3.99 -5.64
CA ARG A 73 24.72 -4.92 -6.25
C ARG A 73 23.54 -4.22 -6.94
N ASN A 74 23.08 -3.08 -6.42
CA ASN A 74 22.06 -2.26 -7.08
C ASN A 74 22.64 -1.60 -8.33
N ALA A 75 23.84 -1.02 -8.21
CA ALA A 75 24.50 -0.30 -9.31
C ALA A 75 24.88 -1.21 -10.49
N LEU A 76 25.09 -2.51 -10.25
CA LEU A 76 25.32 -3.50 -11.33
C LEU A 76 24.07 -3.82 -12.14
N VAL A 77 22.87 -3.52 -11.65
CA VAL A 77 21.63 -3.70 -12.44
C VAL A 77 21.59 -2.62 -13.51
N PRO A 78 21.63 -2.93 -14.81
CA PRO A 78 21.76 -1.93 -15.87
C PRO A 78 20.68 -0.84 -15.84
N GLN A 79 19.47 -1.20 -15.42
CA GLN A 79 18.34 -0.27 -15.32
C GLN A 79 18.46 0.70 -14.13
N VAL A 80 19.31 0.40 -13.15
CA VAL A 80 19.63 1.26 -12.01
C VAL A 80 20.90 2.05 -12.31
N GLY A 81 22.02 1.36 -12.50
CA GLY A 81 23.32 1.95 -12.71
C GLY A 81 23.77 2.87 -11.57
N VAL A 82 24.88 3.54 -11.74
CA VAL A 82 25.37 4.53 -10.76
C VAL A 82 24.42 5.73 -10.67
N VAL A 83 23.88 6.20 -11.79
CA VAL A 83 22.94 7.34 -11.83
C VAL A 83 21.64 7.02 -11.11
N GLY A 84 21.07 5.84 -11.31
CA GLY A 84 19.88 5.40 -10.57
C GLY A 84 20.12 5.31 -9.07
N GLN A 85 21.31 4.84 -8.65
CA GLN A 85 21.68 4.80 -7.24
C GLN A 85 21.88 6.22 -6.66
N GLN A 86 22.43 7.16 -7.42
CA GLN A 86 22.49 8.57 -7.03
C GLN A 86 21.09 9.17 -6.82
N ARG A 87 20.13 8.84 -7.69
CA ARG A 87 18.72 9.24 -7.55
C ARG A 87 18.08 8.65 -6.31
N ILE A 88 18.30 7.35 -6.04
CA ILE A 88 17.81 6.69 -4.82
C ILE A 88 18.33 7.42 -3.58
N ARG A 89 19.65 7.72 -3.53
CA ARG A 89 20.27 8.43 -2.43
C ARG A 89 19.78 9.88 -2.29
N ALA A 90 19.41 10.56 -3.37
CA ALA A 90 18.86 11.91 -3.32
C ALA A 90 17.38 11.95 -2.95
N ALA A 91 16.69 10.81 -2.98
CA ALA A 91 15.25 10.70 -2.79
C ALA A 91 14.82 10.88 -1.33
N ARG A 92 13.61 11.40 -1.18
CA ARG A 92 12.89 11.56 0.08
C ARG A 92 11.57 10.82 -0.02
N VAL A 93 11.39 9.76 0.77
CA VAL A 93 10.17 8.90 0.73
C VAL A 93 9.46 8.97 2.08
N LEU A 94 8.17 9.30 2.05
CA LEU A 94 7.32 9.36 3.24
C LEU A 94 6.45 8.10 3.35
N LEU A 95 6.48 7.44 4.49
CA LEU A 95 5.60 6.33 4.82
C LEU A 95 4.53 6.80 5.82
N ILE A 96 3.28 6.59 5.47
CA ILE A 96 2.14 6.77 6.37
C ILE A 96 1.81 5.40 6.95
N GLY A 97 2.11 5.21 8.22
CA GLY A 97 2.05 3.95 8.94
C GLY A 97 3.39 3.20 8.99
N ALA A 98 3.83 2.87 10.19
CA ALA A 98 4.98 2.00 10.48
C ALA A 98 4.53 0.57 10.86
N GLY A 99 3.34 0.18 10.37
CA GLY A 99 2.69 -1.10 10.61
C GLY A 99 3.14 -2.22 9.65
N GLY A 100 2.24 -3.15 9.35
CA GLY A 100 2.54 -4.34 8.56
C GLY A 100 3.06 -4.07 7.15
N LEU A 101 2.51 -3.06 6.46
CA LEU A 101 2.95 -2.64 5.12
C LEU A 101 4.18 -1.72 5.19
N GLY A 102 4.16 -0.74 6.10
CA GLY A 102 5.25 0.21 6.25
C GLY A 102 6.55 -0.42 6.74
N ALA A 103 6.50 -1.45 7.59
CA ALA A 103 7.66 -2.14 8.13
C ALA A 103 8.59 -2.69 7.05
N PRO A 104 8.16 -3.59 6.15
CA PRO A 104 9.01 -4.10 5.07
C PRO A 104 9.38 -3.00 4.07
N ALA A 105 8.46 -2.09 3.74
CA ALA A 105 8.76 -0.98 2.83
C ALA A 105 9.91 -0.12 3.36
N ALA A 106 9.88 0.28 4.63
CA ALA A 106 10.93 1.09 5.26
C ALA A 106 12.29 0.37 5.27
N LEU A 107 12.30 -0.92 5.61
CA LEU A 107 13.55 -1.72 5.64
C LEU A 107 14.19 -1.82 4.24
N TYR A 108 13.42 -2.12 3.21
CA TYR A 108 13.97 -2.25 1.86
C TYR A 108 14.37 -0.91 1.25
N LEU A 109 13.66 0.18 1.53
CA LEU A 109 14.07 1.53 1.12
C LEU A 109 15.37 1.96 1.83
N ALA A 110 15.50 1.67 3.12
CA ALA A 110 16.72 1.92 3.87
C ALA A 110 17.89 1.09 3.34
N ALA A 111 17.69 -0.21 3.09
CA ALA A 111 18.70 -1.08 2.51
C ALA A 111 19.14 -0.63 1.11
N ALA A 112 18.22 -0.11 0.30
CA ALA A 112 18.50 0.46 -1.03
C ALA A 112 19.24 1.81 -0.96
N GLY A 113 19.28 2.47 0.20
CA GLY A 113 19.98 3.73 0.41
C GLY A 113 19.18 4.97 -0.02
N VAL A 114 17.85 4.95 0.18
CA VAL A 114 17.03 6.16 0.04
C VAL A 114 17.53 7.22 1.02
N GLY A 115 17.77 8.44 0.52
CA GLY A 115 18.45 9.47 1.30
C GLY A 115 17.71 9.92 2.55
N ALA A 116 16.38 10.06 2.46
CA ALA A 116 15.55 10.38 3.62
C ALA A 116 14.26 9.54 3.65
N ILE A 117 13.95 8.99 4.81
CA ILE A 117 12.72 8.25 5.08
C ILE A 117 11.93 8.98 6.16
N GLY A 118 10.71 9.44 5.81
CA GLY A 118 9.74 9.97 6.76
C GLY A 118 8.84 8.85 7.27
N LEU A 119 8.52 8.90 8.56
CA LEU A 119 7.59 7.97 9.20
C LEU A 119 6.51 8.77 9.92
N ILE A 120 5.23 8.49 9.64
CA ILE A 120 4.09 9.05 10.37
C ILE A 120 3.30 7.90 10.95
N ASP A 121 3.22 7.81 12.28
CA ASP A 121 2.42 6.82 13.01
C ASP A 121 2.22 7.34 14.43
N ASP A 122 1.03 7.20 15.01
CA ASP A 122 0.71 7.63 16.38
C ASP A 122 0.65 6.49 17.40
N ASP A 123 0.76 5.25 16.94
CA ASP A 123 0.64 4.05 17.77
C ASP A 123 1.95 3.70 18.50
N ASP A 124 1.78 2.87 19.53
CA ASP A 124 2.86 2.15 20.18
C ASP A 124 2.97 0.71 19.65
N VAL A 125 4.13 0.11 19.83
CA VAL A 125 4.38 -1.30 19.46
C VAL A 125 3.62 -2.20 20.42
N ASP A 126 2.79 -3.09 19.88
CA ASP A 126 2.06 -4.11 20.62
C ASP A 126 2.56 -5.52 20.25
N VAL A 127 2.49 -6.46 21.21
CA VAL A 127 2.95 -7.83 21.00
C VAL A 127 2.19 -8.53 19.87
N SER A 128 0.89 -8.23 19.71
CA SER A 128 0.04 -8.77 18.63
C SER A 128 0.44 -8.27 17.23
N ASN A 129 1.24 -7.21 17.17
CA ASN A 129 1.73 -6.65 15.92
C ASN A 129 2.96 -7.39 15.37
N LEU A 130 3.77 -8.01 16.25
CA LEU A 130 5.08 -8.54 15.91
C LEU A 130 5.04 -9.65 14.86
N GLN A 131 3.93 -10.36 14.74
CA GLN A 131 3.74 -11.41 13.73
C GLN A 131 3.76 -10.90 12.28
N ARG A 132 3.63 -9.56 12.06
CA ARG A 132 3.62 -8.95 10.73
C ARG A 132 4.39 -7.62 10.62
N GLN A 133 4.68 -6.95 11.72
CA GLN A 133 5.40 -5.67 11.75
C GLN A 133 6.90 -5.90 12.04
N VAL A 134 7.58 -6.51 11.08
CA VAL A 134 8.94 -7.08 11.21
C VAL A 134 10.05 -6.07 11.51
N ILE A 135 9.77 -4.77 11.43
CA ILE A 135 10.72 -3.70 11.80
C ILE A 135 10.83 -3.54 13.31
N HIS A 136 9.83 -4.03 14.07
CA HIS A 136 9.79 -3.94 15.52
C HIS A 136 10.27 -5.24 16.16
N ALA A 137 10.93 -5.11 17.30
CA ALA A 137 11.38 -6.24 18.12
C ALA A 137 10.57 -6.34 19.41
N THR A 138 10.55 -7.51 20.05
CA THR A 138 9.87 -7.74 21.35
C THR A 138 10.31 -6.73 22.42
N ALA A 139 11.59 -6.34 22.44
CA ALA A 139 12.12 -5.34 23.35
C ALA A 139 11.56 -3.93 23.14
N ALA A 140 10.89 -3.67 22.01
CA ALA A 140 10.28 -2.38 21.71
C ALA A 140 8.79 -2.29 22.08
N VAL A 141 8.19 -3.36 22.62
CA VAL A 141 6.76 -3.36 23.07
C VAL A 141 6.51 -2.22 24.06
N GLY A 142 5.46 -1.44 23.81
CA GLY A 142 5.10 -0.24 24.57
C GLY A 142 5.84 1.04 24.19
N ARG A 143 6.75 0.99 23.22
CA ARG A 143 7.44 2.17 22.69
C ARG A 143 6.75 2.68 21.43
N PRO A 144 6.86 3.99 21.09
CA PRO A 144 6.32 4.52 19.85
C PRO A 144 6.84 3.75 18.62
N LYS A 145 5.95 3.37 17.71
CA LYS A 145 6.31 2.65 16.47
C LYS A 145 7.35 3.42 15.64
N VAL A 146 7.18 4.75 15.53
CA VAL A 146 8.11 5.59 14.74
C VAL A 146 9.52 5.60 15.33
N ASP A 147 9.68 5.56 16.65
CA ASP A 147 10.98 5.53 17.32
C ASP A 147 11.66 4.18 17.13
N SER A 148 10.91 3.09 17.35
CA SER A 148 11.39 1.72 17.12
C SER A 148 11.80 1.50 15.67
N ALA A 149 10.99 1.96 14.71
CA ALA A 149 11.31 1.87 13.28
C ALA A 149 12.54 2.70 12.92
N ALA A 150 12.67 3.92 13.46
CA ALA A 150 13.83 4.77 13.21
C ALA A 150 15.14 4.15 13.72
N GLU A 151 15.11 3.49 14.86
CA GLU A 151 16.27 2.75 15.37
C GLU A 151 16.65 1.59 14.45
N ALA A 152 15.66 0.79 14.01
CA ALA A 152 15.89 -0.33 13.11
C ALA A 152 16.46 0.13 11.76
N ILE A 153 15.94 1.22 11.19
CA ILE A 153 16.44 1.81 9.95
C ILE A 153 17.89 2.25 10.11
N ARG A 154 18.23 3.00 11.17
CA ARG A 154 19.59 3.47 11.41
C ARG A 154 20.57 2.33 11.69
N ALA A 155 20.11 1.29 12.36
CA ALA A 155 20.93 0.08 12.58
C ALA A 155 21.23 -0.66 11.27
N LEU A 156 20.26 -0.68 10.33
CA LEU A 156 20.44 -1.28 9.01
C LEU A 156 21.32 -0.41 8.10
N ASN A 157 21.06 0.89 8.06
CA ASN A 157 21.76 1.85 7.22
C ASN A 157 21.87 3.22 7.88
N PRO A 158 23.04 3.54 8.49
CA PRO A 158 23.26 4.80 9.20
C PRO A 158 23.30 6.03 8.28
N ASP A 159 23.45 5.84 6.96
CA ASP A 159 23.52 6.94 5.99
C ASP A 159 22.13 7.47 5.61
N VAL A 160 21.06 6.83 6.06
CA VAL A 160 19.66 7.23 5.80
C VAL A 160 19.20 8.22 6.86
N GLU A 161 18.79 9.42 6.42
CA GLU A 161 18.09 10.38 7.29
C GLU A 161 16.70 9.82 7.65
N VAL A 162 16.38 9.73 8.94
CA VAL A 162 15.05 9.31 9.39
C VAL A 162 14.35 10.45 10.10
N VAL A 163 13.19 10.86 9.53
CA VAL A 163 12.31 11.91 10.08
C VAL A 163 11.08 11.25 10.67
N ALA A 164 11.03 11.10 11.99
CA ALA A 164 9.95 10.42 12.70
C ALA A 164 8.92 11.41 13.23
N HIS A 165 7.64 11.17 12.91
CA HIS A 165 6.52 11.97 13.39
C HIS A 165 5.55 11.07 14.15
N ARG A 166 5.62 11.07 15.50
CA ARG A 166 4.61 10.43 16.35
C ARG A 166 3.33 11.26 16.36
N ARG A 167 2.54 11.16 15.30
CA ARG A 167 1.32 11.96 15.11
C ARG A 167 0.32 11.22 14.26
N ARG A 168 -0.95 11.38 14.59
CA ARG A 168 -2.04 11.04 13.69
C ARG A 168 -2.10 12.02 12.54
N LEU A 169 -2.28 11.52 11.33
CA LEU A 169 -2.50 12.36 10.16
C LEU A 169 -3.93 12.91 10.20
N THR A 170 -4.06 14.24 10.05
CA THR A 170 -5.32 14.97 10.03
C THR A 170 -5.35 15.95 8.88
N ALA A 171 -6.54 16.51 8.54
CA ALA A 171 -6.66 17.54 7.51
C ALA A 171 -5.77 18.74 7.77
N ASP A 172 -5.63 19.14 9.04
CA ASP A 172 -4.87 20.33 9.45
C ASP A 172 -3.37 20.16 9.26
N ASN A 173 -2.84 18.94 9.45
CA ASN A 173 -1.40 18.70 9.41
C ASN A 173 -0.90 18.03 8.13
N ALA A 174 -1.79 17.42 7.33
CA ALA A 174 -1.41 16.60 6.19
C ALA A 174 -0.59 17.37 5.14
N ARG A 175 -0.97 18.61 4.80
CA ARG A 175 -0.20 19.43 3.85
C ARG A 175 1.23 19.70 4.32
N GLY A 176 1.40 20.01 5.61
CA GLY A 176 2.71 20.27 6.19
C GLY A 176 3.59 19.03 6.30
N LEU A 177 2.98 17.89 6.64
CA LEU A 177 3.71 16.62 6.81
C LEU A 177 4.06 15.95 5.47
N LEU A 178 3.19 16.06 4.45
CA LEU A 178 3.45 15.50 3.13
C LEU A 178 4.30 16.42 2.23
N GLY A 179 4.37 17.72 2.54
CA GLY A 179 5.15 18.65 1.74
C GLY A 179 6.66 18.36 1.80
N GLY A 180 7.34 18.50 0.64
CA GLY A 180 8.80 18.33 0.53
C GLY A 180 9.28 16.87 0.40
N TRP A 181 8.40 15.91 0.24
CA TRP A 181 8.71 14.52 -0.12
C TRP A 181 8.57 14.29 -1.62
N ASP A 182 9.28 13.30 -2.16
CA ASP A 182 9.23 12.96 -3.58
C ASP A 182 8.17 11.88 -3.87
N VAL A 183 7.98 10.95 -2.93
CA VAL A 183 7.03 9.84 -3.02
C VAL A 183 6.37 9.62 -1.66
N VAL A 184 5.08 9.35 -1.67
CA VAL A 184 4.32 8.94 -0.48
C VAL A 184 3.95 7.47 -0.60
N ILE A 185 4.16 6.69 0.45
CA ILE A 185 3.70 5.30 0.56
C ILE A 185 2.55 5.25 1.58
N ASP A 186 1.40 4.76 1.14
CA ASP A 186 0.25 4.47 1.98
C ASP A 186 0.38 3.07 2.57
N GLY A 187 0.77 2.99 3.83
CA GLY A 187 0.82 1.76 4.63
C GLY A 187 -0.33 1.67 5.64
N THR A 188 -1.43 2.42 5.44
CA THR A 188 -2.55 2.49 6.37
C THR A 188 -3.53 1.33 6.18
N ASP A 189 -4.21 0.96 7.27
CA ASP A 189 -5.21 -0.11 7.31
C ASP A 189 -6.66 0.41 7.47
N ASN A 190 -6.85 1.74 7.37
CA ASN A 190 -8.16 2.35 7.53
C ASN A 190 -8.51 3.32 6.38
N PHE A 191 -9.78 3.32 6.00
CA PHE A 191 -10.27 4.14 4.88
C PHE A 191 -10.15 5.65 5.13
N PRO A 192 -10.52 6.23 6.29
CA PRO A 192 -10.43 7.66 6.50
C PRO A 192 -9.03 8.23 6.24
N THR A 193 -7.98 7.59 6.76
CA THR A 193 -6.61 8.02 6.52
C THR A 193 -6.21 7.84 5.06
N ARG A 194 -6.60 6.73 4.41
CA ARG A 194 -6.30 6.44 3.02
C ARG A 194 -6.84 7.51 2.07
N TYR A 195 -8.11 7.93 2.26
CA TYR A 195 -8.70 9.00 1.47
C TYR A 195 -8.03 10.34 1.73
N LEU A 196 -7.71 10.66 2.98
CA LEU A 196 -6.99 11.88 3.33
C LEU A 196 -5.60 11.93 2.68
N VAL A 197 -4.85 10.82 2.72
CA VAL A 197 -3.53 10.72 2.08
C VAL A 197 -3.63 10.91 0.57
N ASN A 198 -4.60 10.25 -0.08
CA ASN A 198 -4.83 10.43 -1.51
C ASN A 198 -5.14 11.89 -1.86
N ASP A 199 -6.08 12.51 -1.14
CA ASP A 199 -6.51 13.86 -1.43
C ASP A 199 -5.36 14.87 -1.21
N ALA A 200 -4.58 14.71 -0.15
CA ALA A 200 -3.40 15.51 0.12
C ALA A 200 -2.32 15.32 -0.97
N ALA A 201 -2.06 14.07 -1.38
CA ALA A 201 -1.11 13.76 -2.44
C ALA A 201 -1.53 14.39 -3.78
N VAL A 202 -2.81 14.33 -4.14
CA VAL A 202 -3.35 15.01 -5.35
C VAL A 202 -3.13 16.51 -5.28
N MET A 203 -3.49 17.15 -4.15
CA MET A 203 -3.37 18.60 -3.98
C MET A 203 -1.92 19.10 -3.96
N LEU A 204 -0.98 18.26 -3.53
CA LEU A 204 0.45 18.54 -3.51
C LEU A 204 1.17 18.09 -4.79
N GLY A 205 0.48 17.39 -5.68
CA GLY A 205 1.08 16.83 -6.90
C GLY A 205 2.12 15.74 -6.60
N LEU A 206 1.91 14.93 -5.55
CA LEU A 206 2.83 13.86 -5.15
C LEU A 206 2.34 12.50 -5.69
N PRO A 207 3.23 11.64 -6.18
CA PRO A 207 2.89 10.26 -6.47
C PRO A 207 2.66 9.51 -5.14
N LEU A 208 1.59 8.71 -5.13
CA LEU A 208 1.17 7.88 -4.01
C LEU A 208 1.30 6.41 -4.38
N VAL A 209 2.08 5.65 -3.63
CA VAL A 209 2.16 4.20 -3.75
C VAL A 209 1.23 3.59 -2.71
N HIS A 210 0.10 3.09 -3.18
CA HIS A 210 -0.93 2.48 -2.36
C HIS A 210 -0.69 0.99 -2.17
N GLY A 211 -0.93 0.48 -0.97
CA GLY A 211 -1.01 -0.94 -0.64
C GLY A 211 -2.19 -1.24 0.27
N ALA A 212 -2.79 -2.42 0.11
CA ALA A 212 -3.79 -2.92 1.04
C ALA A 212 -3.74 -4.44 1.11
N VAL A 213 -4.16 -4.99 2.26
CA VAL A 213 -4.19 -6.43 2.54
C VAL A 213 -5.46 -6.79 3.30
N LEU A 214 -6.00 -7.97 3.03
CA LEU A 214 -7.11 -8.56 3.78
C LEU A 214 -7.06 -10.09 3.64
N GLY A 215 -7.00 -10.82 4.75
CA GLY A 215 -6.88 -12.28 4.75
C GLY A 215 -5.66 -12.76 3.97
N PHE A 216 -5.87 -13.39 2.82
CA PHE A 216 -4.85 -13.85 1.87
C PHE A 216 -4.72 -12.96 0.64
N ASN A 217 -5.48 -11.89 0.55
CA ASN A 217 -5.50 -11.01 -0.61
C ASN A 217 -4.72 -9.73 -0.35
N GLY A 218 -3.94 -9.30 -1.35
CA GLY A 218 -3.20 -8.05 -1.33
C GLY A 218 -3.34 -7.28 -2.61
N GLN A 219 -3.13 -5.97 -2.54
CA GLN A 219 -3.11 -5.11 -3.73
C GLN A 219 -2.05 -4.03 -3.61
N VAL A 220 -1.51 -3.64 -4.77
CA VAL A 220 -0.56 -2.53 -4.91
C VAL A 220 -0.91 -1.73 -6.16
N GLY A 221 -0.83 -0.40 -6.08
CA GLY A 221 -1.00 0.49 -7.22
C GLY A 221 -0.26 1.80 -7.02
N VAL A 222 0.00 2.49 -8.11
CA VAL A 222 0.57 3.84 -8.11
C VAL A 222 -0.48 4.83 -8.60
N PHE A 223 -0.71 5.87 -7.81
CA PHE A 223 -1.65 6.94 -8.10
C PHE A 223 -0.90 8.27 -8.22
N ASP A 224 -0.96 8.91 -9.39
CA ASP A 224 -0.39 10.23 -9.65
C ASP A 224 -1.34 11.01 -10.55
N ALA A 225 -2.10 11.93 -9.96
CA ALA A 225 -3.14 12.68 -10.67
C ALA A 225 -2.61 13.53 -11.83
N ARG A 226 -1.31 13.82 -11.88
CA ARG A 226 -0.66 14.56 -12.98
C ARG A 226 -0.45 13.68 -14.23
N ARG A 227 -0.30 12.36 -14.04
CA ARG A 227 0.07 11.41 -15.11
C ARG A 227 -0.97 10.33 -15.34
N GLY A 228 -1.94 10.16 -14.42
CA GLY A 228 -2.91 9.08 -14.50
C GLY A 228 -4.02 9.22 -13.45
N PRO A 229 -4.62 8.11 -13.00
CA PRO A 229 -5.66 8.10 -11.98
C PRO A 229 -5.11 8.46 -10.60
N CYS A 230 -5.99 8.97 -9.72
CA CYS A 230 -5.81 8.96 -8.28
C CYS A 230 -6.64 7.82 -7.66
N TYR A 231 -6.51 7.58 -6.35
CA TYR A 231 -7.26 6.52 -5.66
C TYR A 231 -8.78 6.70 -5.78
N ARG A 232 -9.29 7.96 -5.76
CA ARG A 232 -10.71 8.23 -5.96
C ARG A 232 -11.20 8.04 -7.41
N CYS A 233 -10.34 7.89 -8.38
CA CYS A 233 -10.77 7.45 -9.73
C CYS A 233 -11.28 6.01 -9.70
N LEU A 234 -10.71 5.17 -8.84
CA LEU A 234 -11.12 3.78 -8.63
C LEU A 234 -12.24 3.67 -7.59
N HIS A 235 -12.10 4.39 -6.47
CA HIS A 235 -13.04 4.39 -5.35
C HIS A 235 -13.47 5.83 -5.03
N PRO A 236 -14.52 6.37 -5.69
CA PRO A 236 -14.90 7.77 -5.54
C PRO A 236 -15.28 8.18 -4.11
N ALA A 237 -15.88 7.28 -3.37
CA ALA A 237 -16.28 7.45 -1.98
C ALA A 237 -15.85 6.25 -1.12
N PRO A 238 -15.63 6.45 0.19
CA PRO A 238 -15.40 5.36 1.11
C PRO A 238 -16.59 4.40 1.15
N PRO A 239 -16.35 3.10 1.39
CA PRO A 239 -17.43 2.16 1.62
C PRO A 239 -18.22 2.56 2.87
N PRO A 240 -19.51 2.20 2.98
CA PRO A 240 -20.29 2.41 4.19
C PRO A 240 -19.58 1.86 5.43
N ALA A 241 -19.72 2.53 6.56
CA ALA A 241 -19.12 2.07 7.81
C ALA A 241 -19.59 0.64 8.14
N GLY A 242 -18.64 -0.24 8.49
CA GLY A 242 -18.92 -1.65 8.82
C GLY A 242 -19.17 -2.58 7.63
N SER A 243 -19.15 -2.08 6.37
CA SER A 243 -19.35 -2.94 5.19
C SER A 243 -18.10 -3.74 4.77
N VAL A 244 -16.92 -3.32 5.23
CA VAL A 244 -15.65 -4.03 4.99
C VAL A 244 -15.01 -4.27 6.35
N PRO A 245 -14.74 -5.54 6.71
CA PRO A 245 -14.09 -5.86 7.98
C PRO A 245 -12.67 -5.28 8.01
N SER A 246 -12.23 -4.84 9.18
CA SER A 246 -10.85 -4.42 9.42
C SER A 246 -9.91 -5.63 9.42
N CYS A 247 -8.59 -5.39 9.29
CA CYS A 247 -7.60 -6.46 9.44
C CYS A 247 -7.62 -7.10 10.84
N ALA A 248 -8.12 -6.39 11.85
CA ALA A 248 -8.27 -6.92 13.20
C ALA A 248 -9.45 -7.91 13.28
N GLU A 249 -10.51 -7.71 12.52
CA GLU A 249 -11.70 -8.57 12.47
C GLU A 249 -11.53 -9.75 11.52
N ALA A 250 -11.01 -9.52 10.33
CA ALA A 250 -10.86 -10.57 9.31
C ALA A 250 -9.57 -11.38 9.45
N GLY A 251 -8.61 -10.90 10.24
CA GLY A 251 -7.27 -11.46 10.30
C GLY A 251 -6.44 -11.15 9.05
N VAL A 252 -5.16 -11.41 9.12
CA VAL A 252 -4.22 -11.29 8.00
C VAL A 252 -3.05 -12.26 8.18
N LEU A 253 -2.72 -12.97 7.12
CA LEU A 253 -1.51 -13.79 7.09
C LEU A 253 -0.27 -12.89 7.19
N GLY A 254 0.54 -13.04 8.25
CA GLY A 254 1.62 -12.10 8.58
C GLY A 254 2.64 -11.85 7.48
N VAL A 255 2.91 -12.83 6.61
CA VAL A 255 3.81 -12.67 5.46
C VAL A 255 3.22 -11.79 4.36
N LEU A 256 1.90 -11.71 4.24
CA LEU A 256 1.26 -10.97 3.15
C LEU A 256 1.56 -9.47 3.18
N PRO A 257 1.45 -8.75 4.31
CA PRO A 257 1.93 -7.37 4.38
C PRO A 257 3.41 -7.23 4.02
N GLY A 258 4.24 -8.26 4.32
CA GLY A 258 5.64 -8.34 3.90
C GLY A 258 5.79 -8.29 2.39
N ILE A 259 5.04 -9.12 1.66
CA ILE A 259 5.06 -9.15 0.19
C ILE A 259 4.58 -7.81 -0.37
N ILE A 260 3.41 -7.32 0.06
CA ILE A 260 2.79 -6.10 -0.46
C ILE A 260 3.63 -4.86 -0.16
N GLY A 261 4.14 -4.71 1.08
CA GLY A 261 5.00 -3.58 1.43
C GLY A 261 6.34 -3.59 0.68
N THR A 262 6.89 -4.76 0.40
CA THR A 262 8.08 -4.89 -0.46
C THR A 262 7.77 -4.50 -1.91
N MET A 263 6.60 -4.86 -2.44
CA MET A 263 6.14 -4.40 -3.75
C MET A 263 5.96 -2.87 -3.76
N GLN A 264 5.41 -2.27 -2.68
CA GLN A 264 5.34 -0.81 -2.56
C GLN A 264 6.72 -0.15 -2.60
N ALA A 265 7.72 -0.73 -1.91
CA ALA A 265 9.09 -0.23 -1.97
C ALA A 265 9.65 -0.29 -3.40
N ALA A 266 9.42 -1.39 -4.12
CA ALA A 266 9.84 -1.53 -5.52
C ALA A 266 9.18 -0.50 -6.43
N GLU A 267 7.88 -0.20 -6.25
CA GLU A 267 7.19 0.86 -7.00
C GLU A 267 7.77 2.25 -6.69
N ALA A 268 8.04 2.54 -5.40
CA ALA A 268 8.68 3.79 -5.01
C ALA A 268 10.07 3.94 -5.63
N LEU A 269 10.88 2.89 -5.63
CA LEU A 269 12.20 2.90 -6.27
C LEU A 269 12.12 3.11 -7.79
N LYS A 270 11.16 2.50 -8.51
CA LYS A 270 10.94 2.76 -9.94
C LYS A 270 10.60 4.23 -10.22
N LEU A 271 9.74 4.83 -9.38
CA LEU A 271 9.40 6.26 -9.48
C LEU A 271 10.62 7.16 -9.27
N VAL A 272 11.44 6.84 -8.27
CA VAL A 272 12.66 7.57 -7.90
C VAL A 272 13.73 7.44 -8.98
N ILE A 273 13.99 6.24 -9.47
CA ILE A 273 14.96 5.99 -10.54
C ILE A 273 14.51 6.65 -11.84
N GLY A 274 13.19 6.80 -12.03
CA GLY A 274 12.60 7.31 -13.27
C GLY A 274 12.67 6.28 -14.41
N GLY A 275 12.57 4.99 -14.06
CA GLY A 275 12.69 3.87 -15.00
C GLY A 275 11.70 2.74 -14.73
N GLY A 276 11.67 1.76 -15.62
CA GLY A 276 10.75 0.64 -15.55
C GLY A 276 9.31 1.05 -15.90
N GLN A 277 8.37 0.20 -15.51
CA GLN A 277 6.92 0.42 -15.70
C GLN A 277 6.23 0.45 -14.33
N PRO A 278 6.14 1.61 -13.66
CA PRO A 278 5.36 1.73 -12.44
C PRO A 278 3.90 1.30 -12.67
N LEU A 279 3.23 0.85 -11.61
CA LEU A 279 1.81 0.46 -11.64
C LEU A 279 0.85 1.67 -11.77
N LEU A 280 1.26 2.70 -12.52
CA LEU A 280 0.41 3.85 -12.83
C LEU A 280 -0.67 3.44 -13.84
N GLY A 281 -1.95 3.65 -13.47
CA GLY A 281 -3.09 3.20 -14.27
C GLY A 281 -3.32 1.69 -14.24
N ARG A 282 -2.70 0.97 -13.30
CA ARG A 282 -2.85 -0.47 -13.07
C ARG A 282 -2.87 -0.77 -11.58
N LEU A 283 -3.64 -1.75 -11.18
CA LEU A 283 -3.67 -2.29 -9.82
C LEU A 283 -3.24 -3.76 -9.87
N ALA A 284 -2.13 -4.08 -9.24
CA ALA A 284 -1.70 -5.47 -9.04
C ALA A 284 -2.49 -6.08 -7.88
N MET A 285 -3.11 -7.22 -8.12
CA MET A 285 -3.91 -7.99 -7.17
C MET A 285 -3.24 -9.33 -6.93
N LEU A 286 -2.84 -9.59 -5.70
CA LEU A 286 -2.24 -10.85 -5.25
C LEU A 286 -3.25 -11.67 -4.46
N ASP A 287 -3.49 -12.90 -4.90
CA ASP A 287 -4.06 -13.96 -4.10
C ASP A 287 -2.91 -14.87 -3.62
N ALA A 288 -2.53 -14.72 -2.35
CA ALA A 288 -1.42 -15.48 -1.79
C ALA A 288 -1.79 -16.96 -1.50
N TRP A 289 -3.09 -17.27 -1.38
CA TRP A 289 -3.54 -18.65 -1.19
C TRP A 289 -3.40 -19.47 -2.47
N GLY A 290 -3.88 -18.91 -3.59
CA GLY A 290 -3.80 -19.53 -4.91
C GLY A 290 -2.49 -19.25 -5.65
N ALA A 291 -1.58 -18.42 -5.09
CA ALA A 291 -0.36 -17.93 -5.74
C ALA A 291 -0.62 -17.24 -7.09
N HIS A 292 -1.71 -16.48 -7.18
CA HIS A 292 -2.08 -15.75 -8.38
C HIS A 292 -1.79 -14.26 -8.24
N LEU A 293 -1.08 -13.72 -9.23
CA LEU A 293 -0.90 -12.27 -9.40
C LEU A 293 -1.56 -11.85 -10.72
N ARG A 294 -2.44 -10.86 -10.66
CA ARG A 294 -3.11 -10.28 -11.83
C ARG A 294 -3.09 -8.77 -11.79
N GLU A 295 -3.12 -8.14 -12.94
CA GLU A 295 -3.22 -6.69 -13.07
C GLU A 295 -4.62 -6.31 -13.57
N ILE A 296 -5.18 -5.25 -12.98
CA ILE A 296 -6.46 -4.66 -13.37
C ILE A 296 -6.18 -3.25 -13.87
N PRO A 297 -6.62 -2.86 -15.08
CA PRO A 297 -6.46 -1.50 -15.56
C PRO A 297 -7.32 -0.53 -14.75
N VAL A 298 -6.75 0.63 -14.42
CA VAL A 298 -7.43 1.72 -13.72
C VAL A 298 -7.33 2.97 -14.56
N ALA A 299 -8.45 3.41 -15.13
CA ALA A 299 -8.51 4.62 -15.92
C ALA A 299 -8.68 5.87 -15.03
N LYS A 300 -8.16 7.01 -15.51
CA LYS A 300 -8.49 8.31 -14.91
C LYS A 300 -9.97 8.62 -15.16
N ASN A 301 -10.69 8.96 -14.09
CA ASN A 301 -12.10 9.30 -14.16
C ASN A 301 -12.26 10.82 -14.34
N PRO A 302 -12.83 11.31 -15.48
CA PRO A 302 -13.07 12.73 -15.70
C PRO A 302 -14.01 13.36 -14.65
N ALA A 303 -14.92 12.56 -14.09
CA ALA A 303 -15.83 12.97 -13.02
C ALA A 303 -15.28 12.73 -11.61
N CYS A 304 -13.97 12.45 -11.46
CA CYS A 304 -13.38 12.21 -10.16
C CYS A 304 -13.55 13.41 -9.23
N PRO A 305 -14.02 13.22 -7.97
CA PRO A 305 -14.34 14.34 -7.09
C PRO A 305 -13.12 15.16 -6.65
N VAL A 306 -11.88 14.65 -6.81
CA VAL A 306 -10.67 15.38 -6.38
C VAL A 306 -9.71 15.69 -7.53
N CYS A 307 -9.61 14.86 -8.57
CA CYS A 307 -8.68 15.07 -9.68
C CYS A 307 -9.33 15.13 -11.06
N GLY A 308 -10.68 15.13 -11.12
CA GLY A 308 -11.45 15.26 -12.35
C GLY A 308 -11.42 16.67 -12.94
N GLU A 309 -12.18 16.87 -14.01
CA GLU A 309 -12.27 18.17 -14.70
C GLU A 309 -12.95 19.25 -13.85
N ASN A 310 -13.93 18.86 -13.02
CA ASN A 310 -14.65 19.75 -12.12
C ASN A 310 -14.65 19.16 -10.70
N PRO A 311 -13.53 19.27 -9.95
CA PRO A 311 -13.41 18.65 -8.65
C PRO A 311 -14.31 19.32 -7.61
N SER A 312 -15.11 18.53 -6.91
CA SER A 312 -15.96 18.99 -5.80
C SER A 312 -15.21 19.00 -4.45
N ILE A 313 -14.14 18.23 -4.31
CA ILE A 313 -13.29 18.17 -3.13
C ILE A 313 -12.07 19.07 -3.37
N THR A 314 -12.11 20.30 -2.82
CA THR A 314 -11.04 21.31 -2.96
C THR A 314 -10.27 21.54 -1.67
N GLY A 315 -10.66 20.90 -0.57
CA GLY A 315 -10.03 20.96 0.75
C GLY A 315 -9.86 19.58 1.38
N LEU A 316 -8.97 19.48 2.36
CA LEU A 316 -8.78 18.24 3.12
C LEU A 316 -9.84 18.12 4.22
N VAL A 317 -10.36 16.93 4.43
CA VAL A 317 -11.36 16.61 5.46
C VAL A 317 -10.89 15.40 6.26
N THR A 318 -11.14 15.38 7.57
CA THR A 318 -10.77 14.29 8.47
C THR A 318 -12.01 13.57 8.98
N GLY A 319 -11.93 12.23 9.19
CA GLY A 319 -12.96 11.46 9.88
C GLY A 319 -14.21 11.15 9.05
N ALA A 320 -15.38 11.08 9.72
CA ALA A 320 -16.64 10.74 9.10
C ALA A 320 -17.08 11.76 8.00
N ASP A 321 -16.63 13.00 8.12
CA ASP A 321 -16.91 14.05 7.14
C ASP A 321 -16.22 13.79 5.79
N ALA A 322 -15.14 13.03 5.76
CA ALA A 322 -14.50 12.56 4.52
C ALA A 322 -15.37 11.59 3.72
N CYS A 323 -16.41 11.05 4.33
CA CYS A 323 -17.36 10.12 3.73
C CYS A 323 -18.59 10.81 3.13
N VAL A 324 -18.78 12.12 3.38
CA VAL A 324 -19.89 12.90 2.83
C VAL A 324 -19.42 13.57 1.55
N LEU A 325 -19.82 13.04 0.39
CA LEU A 325 -19.71 13.79 -0.86
C LEU A 325 -20.66 15.00 -0.76
N PRO A 326 -20.23 16.22 -1.15
CA PRO A 326 -21.18 17.31 -1.37
C PRO A 326 -22.25 16.80 -2.35
N GLN A 327 -23.52 16.82 -1.94
CA GLN A 327 -24.61 16.49 -2.85
C GLN A 327 -24.53 17.48 -4.01
N ALA A 328 -24.50 16.96 -5.23
CA ALA A 328 -24.69 17.80 -6.41
C ALA A 328 -25.99 18.55 -6.23
N PRO A 329 -26.05 19.86 -6.58
CA PRO A 329 -27.32 20.58 -6.53
C PRO A 329 -28.34 19.84 -7.42
N ASP A 330 -29.52 19.57 -6.88
CA ASP A 330 -30.60 18.86 -7.54
C ASP A 330 -30.89 19.52 -8.92
N ALA A 331 -30.33 18.92 -9.96
CA ALA A 331 -30.71 19.19 -11.33
C ALA A 331 -31.79 18.18 -11.69
N ASP A 332 -33.01 18.37 -11.15
CA ASP A 332 -34.20 17.84 -11.76
C ASP A 332 -35.47 18.20 -10.94
N ALA A 333 -35.87 19.43 -11.09
CA ALA A 333 -37.27 19.77 -10.94
C ALA A 333 -37.89 19.82 -12.35
N GLN A 334 -38.25 18.69 -12.91
CA GLN A 334 -39.14 18.61 -14.07
C GLN A 334 -40.30 17.67 -13.80
N PRO A 335 -41.56 18.07 -14.21
CA PRO A 335 -42.77 17.37 -13.80
C PRO A 335 -42.99 16.06 -14.58
N HIS A 336 -43.37 15.03 -13.84
CA HIS A 336 -43.75 13.73 -14.37
C HIS A 336 -44.85 13.79 -15.42
N ALA A 337 -44.55 13.36 -16.66
CA ALA A 337 -45.55 12.92 -17.62
C ALA A 337 -45.73 11.41 -17.48
N ARG A 338 -46.94 11.00 -17.16
CA ARG A 338 -47.39 9.60 -17.15
C ARG A 338 -47.27 9.01 -18.55
N ALA A 339 -46.56 7.89 -18.69
CA ALA A 339 -46.71 6.99 -19.84
C ALA A 339 -47.17 5.61 -19.37
N THR A 340 -48.23 5.19 -20.01
CA THR A 340 -49.00 3.95 -19.82
C THR A 340 -48.20 2.70 -20.24
N ARG A 341 -48.44 1.63 -19.49
CA ARG A 341 -48.01 0.26 -19.81
C ARG A 341 -48.66 -0.26 -21.08
N GLU A 342 -47.91 -0.90 -21.95
CA GLU A 342 -48.41 -1.97 -22.81
C GLU A 342 -47.41 -3.14 -22.80
N ASP A 343 -48.00 -4.34 -22.58
CA ASP A 343 -47.35 -5.64 -22.57
C ASP A 343 -46.94 -6.07 -23.97
N SER A 344 -45.78 -6.71 -24.14
CA SER A 344 -45.61 -7.75 -25.14
C SER A 344 -44.50 -8.72 -24.81
N HIS A 345 -44.89 -9.95 -24.52
CA HIS A 345 -44.04 -11.15 -24.50
C HIS A 345 -43.34 -11.37 -25.84
N ARG A 346 -42.02 -11.68 -25.80
CA ARG A 346 -41.44 -12.71 -26.67
C ARG A 346 -40.11 -13.25 -26.11
N GLN A 347 -40.05 -14.57 -26.06
CA GLN A 347 -38.88 -15.38 -25.74
C GLN A 347 -37.83 -15.32 -26.86
N ALA A 348 -36.56 -15.36 -26.51
CA ALA A 348 -35.53 -16.22 -27.10
C ALA A 348 -34.10 -15.96 -26.57
N GLY A 349 -33.46 -17.04 -26.10
CA GLY A 349 -32.06 -17.33 -26.46
C GLY A 349 -30.96 -16.71 -25.61
N HIS A 350 -30.39 -17.49 -24.69
CA HIS A 350 -29.04 -17.26 -24.14
C HIS A 350 -27.96 -17.19 -25.25
N PRO A 351 -26.87 -16.41 -25.03
CA PRO A 351 -25.67 -17.09 -24.60
C PRO A 351 -25.00 -16.42 -23.40
N GLU A 352 -24.34 -17.29 -22.64
CA GLU A 352 -23.51 -16.98 -21.48
C GLU A 352 -22.39 -16.00 -21.82
N SER A 353 -22.34 -14.86 -21.14
CA SER A 353 -21.14 -14.05 -21.05
C SER A 353 -20.86 -13.81 -19.56
N GLY A 354 -19.83 -14.47 -19.07
CA GLY A 354 -19.41 -14.37 -17.68
C GLY A 354 -19.05 -12.94 -17.30
N SER A 355 -19.82 -12.33 -16.43
CA SER A 355 -19.47 -11.07 -15.78
C SER A 355 -18.46 -11.40 -14.66
N SER A 356 -17.20 -11.06 -14.87
CA SER A 356 -16.19 -11.07 -13.82
C SER A 356 -16.47 -9.92 -12.86
N THR A 357 -17.27 -10.16 -11.85
CA THR A 357 -17.46 -9.25 -10.72
C THR A 357 -16.22 -9.26 -9.83
N CYS A 358 -15.75 -8.09 -9.46
CA CYS A 358 -14.62 -7.87 -8.54
C CYS A 358 -14.90 -8.61 -7.21
N PRO A 359 -13.97 -9.44 -6.69
CA PRO A 359 -14.20 -10.23 -5.47
C PRO A 359 -14.56 -9.40 -4.22
N TRP A 360 -14.28 -8.11 -4.24
CA TRP A 360 -14.58 -7.19 -3.15
C TRP A 360 -16.03 -6.69 -3.11
N THR A 361 -16.83 -6.97 -4.14
CA THR A 361 -18.26 -6.61 -4.20
C THR A 361 -19.21 -7.78 -3.93
N GLN A 362 -18.70 -9.00 -3.76
CA GLN A 362 -19.55 -10.20 -3.60
C GLN A 362 -19.69 -10.73 -2.16
N VAL A 363 -19.24 -10.01 -1.14
CA VAL A 363 -19.51 -10.38 0.27
C VAL A 363 -20.73 -9.64 0.85
N ALA A 364 -21.43 -8.84 0.05
CA ALA A 364 -22.79 -8.42 0.39
C ALA A 364 -23.78 -9.43 -0.19
N GLY A 365 -23.76 -10.67 0.30
CA GLY A 365 -24.89 -11.57 0.21
C GLY A 365 -26.05 -10.93 0.96
N GLU A 366 -27.16 -10.70 0.27
CA GLU A 366 -28.40 -10.25 0.84
C GLU A 366 -28.81 -11.17 2.00
N ALA A 367 -28.42 -10.82 3.22
CA ALA A 367 -29.15 -11.25 4.39
C ALA A 367 -30.45 -10.45 4.37
N GLN A 368 -31.48 -10.99 3.77
CA GLN A 368 -32.85 -10.55 4.00
C GLN A 368 -33.17 -10.82 5.48
N THR A 369 -32.83 -9.89 6.34
CA THR A 369 -33.39 -9.82 7.69
C THR A 369 -34.67 -9.00 7.63
N SER A 370 -35.78 -9.69 7.29
CA SER A 370 -37.09 -9.26 7.79
C SER A 370 -37.14 -9.63 9.29
N GLY A 371 -36.70 -8.72 10.13
CA GLY A 371 -36.73 -8.87 11.58
C GLY A 371 -36.17 -7.59 12.19
N SER A 372 -36.99 -6.91 12.97
CA SER A 372 -36.67 -5.76 13.80
C SER A 372 -35.26 -5.84 14.40
N ALA A 373 -34.60 -4.68 14.55
CA ALA A 373 -33.34 -4.54 15.26
C ALA A 373 -33.51 -4.83 16.77
N GLU A 374 -33.82 -6.07 17.10
CA GLU A 374 -33.93 -6.63 18.44
C GLU A 374 -32.79 -7.62 18.61
N GLY A 375 -31.79 -7.26 19.44
CA GLY A 375 -30.91 -8.31 19.87
C GLY A 375 -29.48 -7.94 20.25
N ILE A 376 -29.10 -6.67 20.34
CA ILE A 376 -27.85 -6.31 20.99
C ILE A 376 -28.15 -5.92 22.42
N ILE A 377 -27.70 -6.73 23.38
CA ILE A 377 -27.83 -6.46 24.81
C ILE A 377 -26.48 -6.03 25.39
N SER A 378 -26.49 -5.20 26.40
CA SER A 378 -25.28 -4.81 27.12
C SER A 378 -24.74 -5.98 27.96
N VAL A 379 -23.46 -5.90 28.34
CA VAL A 379 -22.83 -6.90 29.23
C VAL A 379 -23.58 -7.02 30.57
N ALA A 380 -24.11 -5.90 31.10
CA ALA A 380 -24.88 -5.90 32.37
C ALA A 380 -26.24 -6.60 32.18
N GLU A 381 -26.91 -6.42 31.05
CA GLU A 381 -28.18 -7.12 30.73
C GLU A 381 -27.95 -8.62 30.51
N LEU A 382 -26.86 -9.00 29.83
CA LEU A 382 -26.49 -10.40 29.69
C LEU A 382 -26.21 -11.05 31.03
N GLN A 383 -25.45 -10.40 31.92
CA GLN A 383 -25.18 -10.90 33.26
C GLN A 383 -26.48 -11.11 34.05
N GLY A 384 -27.42 -10.17 33.97
CA GLY A 384 -28.74 -10.31 34.63
C GLY A 384 -29.56 -11.49 34.08
N LEU A 385 -29.44 -11.80 32.79
CA LEU A 385 -30.09 -12.97 32.19
C LEU A 385 -29.43 -14.29 32.62
N LEU A 386 -28.12 -14.32 32.74
CA LEU A 386 -27.35 -15.51 33.16
C LEU A 386 -27.57 -15.81 34.65
N ASP A 387 -27.84 -14.80 35.49
CA ASP A 387 -28.15 -14.96 36.91
C ASP A 387 -29.65 -15.29 37.17
N SER A 388 -30.46 -15.40 36.12
CA SER A 388 -31.87 -15.73 36.21
C SER A 388 -32.11 -17.21 36.55
N THR A 389 -33.35 -17.56 36.97
CA THR A 389 -33.74 -18.94 37.29
C THR A 389 -33.76 -19.87 36.05
N GLU A 390 -33.86 -19.32 34.86
CA GLU A 390 -33.80 -20.02 33.57
C GLU A 390 -32.85 -19.26 32.63
N PRO A 391 -31.53 -19.40 32.79
CA PRO A 391 -30.58 -18.68 31.99
C PRO A 391 -30.64 -19.15 30.53
N PRO A 392 -30.51 -18.22 29.56
CA PRO A 392 -30.45 -18.57 28.17
C PRO A 392 -29.19 -19.40 27.87
N ALA A 393 -29.27 -20.27 26.85
CA ALA A 393 -28.08 -20.94 26.33
C ALA A 393 -27.20 -19.90 25.63
N LEU A 394 -25.93 -19.84 26.01
CA LEU A 394 -24.92 -19.02 25.34
C LEU A 394 -24.28 -19.81 24.23
N LEU A 395 -24.28 -19.21 23.05
CA LEU A 395 -23.52 -19.70 21.87
C LEU A 395 -22.34 -18.76 21.63
N ASP A 396 -21.13 -19.30 21.75
CA ASP A 396 -19.91 -18.58 21.38
C ASP A 396 -19.60 -18.90 19.90
N VAL A 397 -19.73 -17.91 19.05
CA VAL A 397 -19.53 -18.05 17.59
C VAL A 397 -18.14 -17.59 17.13
N ARG A 398 -17.26 -17.23 18.07
CA ARG A 398 -15.89 -16.84 17.76
C ARG A 398 -15.09 -18.02 17.21
N GLU A 399 -13.98 -17.71 16.55
CA GLU A 399 -13.09 -18.75 16.02
C GLU A 399 -12.36 -19.50 17.15
N ASP A 400 -11.94 -20.75 16.89
CA ASP A 400 -11.30 -21.65 17.87
C ASP A 400 -10.13 -20.99 18.60
N VAL A 401 -9.34 -20.14 17.91
CA VAL A 401 -8.19 -19.46 18.49
C VAL A 401 -8.59 -18.36 19.49
N GLU A 402 -9.70 -17.69 19.26
CA GLU A 402 -10.20 -16.63 20.12
C GLU A 402 -10.77 -17.21 21.43
N VAL A 403 -11.49 -18.33 21.31
CA VAL A 403 -12.02 -19.07 22.46
C VAL A 403 -10.89 -19.71 23.28
N ALA A 404 -9.81 -20.17 22.64
CA ALA A 404 -8.66 -20.71 23.34
C ALA A 404 -7.89 -19.65 24.15
N LEU A 405 -7.92 -18.38 23.72
CA LEU A 405 -7.29 -17.26 24.45
C LEU A 405 -8.15 -16.77 25.61
N GLU A 406 -9.45 -16.67 25.41
CA GLU A 406 -10.41 -16.17 26.40
C GLU A 406 -11.71 -16.99 26.34
N PRO A 407 -11.79 -18.15 26.97
CA PRO A 407 -12.98 -18.97 26.96
C PRO A 407 -14.14 -18.27 27.70
N LEU A 408 -15.34 -18.33 27.15
CA LEU A 408 -16.57 -17.92 27.83
C LEU A 408 -17.11 -19.12 28.61
N GLU A 409 -17.05 -19.05 29.97
CA GLU A 409 -17.57 -20.11 30.84
C GLU A 409 -19.07 -20.31 30.61
N GLY A 410 -19.48 -21.55 30.38
CA GLY A 410 -20.88 -21.93 30.20
C GLY A 410 -21.42 -21.73 28.79
N ALA A 411 -20.65 -21.22 27.86
CA ALA A 411 -21.05 -21.08 26.46
C ALA A 411 -20.77 -22.36 25.64
N GLN A 412 -21.69 -22.70 24.74
CA GLN A 412 -21.46 -23.73 23.72
C GLN A 412 -20.70 -23.08 22.59
N HIS A 413 -19.50 -23.58 22.28
CA HIS A 413 -18.70 -23.07 21.18
C HIS A 413 -19.09 -23.73 19.86
N ILE A 414 -19.49 -22.91 18.87
CA ILE A 414 -19.70 -23.31 17.48
C ILE A 414 -19.21 -22.14 16.62
N PRO A 415 -18.06 -22.25 15.94
CA PRO A 415 -17.54 -21.19 15.08
C PRO A 415 -18.57 -20.73 14.05
N LEU A 416 -18.62 -19.42 13.76
CA LEU A 416 -19.62 -18.83 12.85
C LEU A 416 -19.71 -19.55 11.51
N ARG A 417 -18.58 -20.03 10.97
CA ARG A 417 -18.49 -20.81 9.72
C ARG A 417 -19.27 -22.13 9.80
N GLU A 418 -19.38 -22.73 10.98
CA GLU A 418 -20.08 -24.03 11.19
C GLU A 418 -21.55 -23.85 11.55
N VAL A 419 -21.95 -22.66 12.04
CA VAL A 419 -23.37 -22.40 12.41
C VAL A 419 -24.27 -22.57 11.19
N VAL A 420 -23.84 -22.05 10.04
CA VAL A 420 -24.60 -22.15 8.77
C VAL A 420 -24.74 -23.58 8.30
N GLU A 421 -23.72 -24.44 8.51
CA GLU A 421 -23.76 -25.85 8.11
C GLU A 421 -24.64 -26.71 9.03
N ARG A 422 -24.81 -26.31 10.30
CA ARG A 422 -25.57 -27.05 11.29
C ARG A 422 -27.04 -26.65 11.41
N THR A 423 -27.43 -25.54 10.77
CA THR A 423 -28.81 -25.03 10.75
C THR A 423 -29.58 -25.38 9.49
N GLY A 424 -28.98 -26.13 8.56
CA GLY A 424 -29.56 -26.60 7.28
C GLY A 424 -30.28 -27.94 7.36
#